data_b5c46a6b7ef945d5835e52a9298f1d97
#
_entry.id   b5c46a6b7ef945d5835e52a9298f1d97
#
_cell.length_a   1.000
_cell.length_b   1.000
_cell.length_c   1.000
_cell.angle_alpha   90.00
_cell.angle_beta   90.00
_cell.angle_gamma   90.00
#
_symmetry.space_group_name_H-M   'P 1'
#
loop_
_entity.id
_entity.type
_entity.pdbx_description
1 polymer ?
#
loop_
_entity_poly.entity_id
_entity_poly.type
_entity_poly.pdbx_seq_one_letter_code
_entity_poly.pdbx_strand_id
1 'polypeptide(L)'
;MDLEKFFDTVDHNKLISILNKEIKDGKVLSLIRKFLVSGVMVGEHMEETEIGTPQGGNLSPLLANIILNELDWELEKRKLKFVRYADDCIILVRSQKAAQRVMDSITKYIESKLLLKVNRKKSKIGRPIEIKYLGSTFYNQFKAKKYKAKAHEK
;
A
#
# COMPACT_ATOMS: atom_id res chain seq x y z
N MET A 1 -3.21 -7.39 -3.96
CA MET A 1 -3.04 -7.25 -2.51
C MET A 1 -3.58 -5.88 -2.16
N ASP A 2 -4.39 -5.79 -1.12
CA ASP A 2 -5.12 -4.59 -0.70
C ASP A 2 -4.88 -4.38 0.79
N LEU A 3 -4.78 -3.14 1.26
CA LEU A 3 -4.58 -2.81 2.67
C LEU A 3 -5.90 -2.41 3.32
N GLU A 4 -6.09 -2.82 4.58
CA GLU A 4 -7.32 -2.53 5.30
C GLU A 4 -7.26 -1.11 5.89
N LYS A 5 -8.18 -0.23 5.45
CA LYS A 5 -8.29 1.15 5.95
C LYS A 5 -6.92 1.85 6.02
N PHE A 6 -6.17 1.78 4.94
CA PHE A 6 -4.75 2.16 4.92
C PHE A 6 -4.50 3.54 5.55
N PHE A 7 -5.20 4.58 5.09
CA PHE A 7 -5.02 5.94 5.61
C PHE A 7 -5.37 6.08 7.10
N ASP A 8 -6.28 5.26 7.59
CA ASP A 8 -6.74 5.31 9.00
C ASP A 8 -5.84 4.50 9.95
N THR A 9 -4.91 3.70 9.42
CA THR A 9 -4.13 2.74 10.21
C THR A 9 -2.62 3.01 10.20
N VAL A 10 -2.17 4.09 9.58
CA VAL A 10 -0.75 4.45 9.54
C VAL A 10 -0.26 4.82 10.93
N ASP A 11 0.71 4.07 11.46
CA ASP A 11 1.37 4.39 12.73
C ASP A 11 2.29 5.61 12.56
N HIS A 12 2.04 6.68 13.32
CA HIS A 12 2.78 7.94 13.22
C HIS A 12 4.26 7.77 13.59
N ASN A 13 4.57 6.98 14.61
CA ASN A 13 5.95 6.78 15.05
C ASN A 13 6.75 6.00 14.00
N LYS A 14 6.11 5.01 13.37
CA LYS A 14 6.71 4.25 12.27
C LYS A 14 7.00 5.16 11.08
N LEU A 15 6.03 5.98 10.67
CA LEU A 15 6.20 6.91 9.56
C LEU A 15 7.30 7.95 9.86
N ILE A 16 7.30 8.57 11.03
CA ILE A 16 8.35 9.51 11.45
C ILE A 16 9.72 8.83 11.51
N SER A 17 9.80 7.57 11.97
CA SER A 17 11.03 6.78 11.97
C SER A 17 11.58 6.56 10.56
N ILE A 18 10.72 6.33 9.57
CA ILE A 18 11.11 6.20 8.16
C ILE A 18 11.62 7.54 7.63
N LEU A 19 10.86 8.61 7.85
CA LEU A 19 11.23 9.96 7.44
C LEU A 19 12.57 10.41 8.03
N ASN A 20 12.86 10.09 9.28
CA ASN A 20 14.10 10.46 9.97
C ASN A 20 15.36 9.79 9.40
N LYS A 21 15.22 8.77 8.55
CA LYS A 21 16.36 8.20 7.82
C LYS A 21 16.95 9.22 6.83
N GLU A 22 16.08 9.97 6.17
CA GLU A 22 16.43 10.92 5.10
C GLU A 22 16.41 12.38 5.56
N ILE A 23 15.39 12.78 6.33
CA ILE A 23 15.21 14.14 6.83
C ILE A 23 15.88 14.26 8.20
N LYS A 24 16.94 15.06 8.30
CA LYS A 24 17.66 15.31 9.56
C LYS A 24 17.22 16.58 10.27
N ASP A 25 16.35 17.36 9.67
CA ASP A 25 15.80 18.58 10.28
C ASP A 25 14.66 18.24 11.23
N GLY A 26 14.91 18.39 12.53
CA GLY A 26 13.93 18.13 13.58
C GLY A 26 12.72 19.06 13.55
N LYS A 27 12.86 20.30 13.01
CA LYS A 27 11.73 21.24 12.86
C LYS A 27 10.76 20.74 11.82
N VAL A 28 11.28 20.24 10.67
CA VAL A 28 10.47 19.65 9.60
C VAL A 28 9.74 18.40 10.11
N LEU A 29 10.43 17.49 10.80
CA LEU A 29 9.82 16.29 11.37
C LEU A 29 8.74 16.64 12.41
N SER A 30 8.98 17.66 13.25
CA SER A 30 8.00 18.16 14.22
C SER A 30 6.77 18.71 13.52
N LEU A 31 6.94 19.46 12.42
CA LEU A 31 5.82 20.01 11.65
C LEU A 31 4.98 18.90 11.01
N ILE A 32 5.64 17.88 10.42
CA ILE A 32 4.94 16.70 9.87
C ILE A 32 4.17 15.97 10.98
N ARG A 33 4.78 15.83 12.17
CA ARG A 33 4.09 15.19 13.31
C ARG A 33 2.86 15.99 13.73
N LYS A 34 2.95 17.32 13.80
CA LYS A 34 1.80 18.19 14.09
C LYS A 34 0.69 18.02 13.05
N PHE A 35 1.04 17.91 11.78
CA PHE A 35 0.08 17.62 10.71
C PHE A 35 -0.63 16.27 10.94
N LEU A 36 0.12 15.23 11.30
CA LEU A 36 -0.45 13.91 11.55
C LEU A 36 -1.44 13.88 12.73
N VAL A 37 -1.11 14.57 13.82
CA VAL A 37 -1.96 14.63 15.03
C VAL A 37 -3.02 15.72 14.99
N SER A 38 -3.05 16.59 13.96
CA SER A 38 -3.99 17.70 13.88
C SER A 38 -5.46 17.27 13.80
N GLY A 39 -5.70 15.96 13.60
CA GLY A 39 -7.04 15.40 13.66
C GLY A 39 -7.89 15.64 12.42
N VAL A 40 -9.12 15.17 12.51
CA VAL A 40 -10.15 15.32 11.47
C VAL A 40 -11.31 16.09 12.08
N MET A 41 -11.83 17.07 11.36
CA MET A 41 -13.08 17.73 11.75
C MET A 41 -14.25 16.75 11.59
N VAL A 42 -14.87 16.39 12.71
CA VAL A 42 -16.11 15.60 12.75
C VAL A 42 -17.23 16.51 13.21
N GLY A 43 -18.02 17.02 12.28
CA GLY A 43 -18.99 18.07 12.55
C GLY A 43 -18.33 19.38 12.98
N GLU A 44 -18.63 19.87 14.18
CA GLU A 44 -18.04 21.09 14.76
C GLU A 44 -16.88 20.82 15.75
N HIS A 45 -16.53 19.55 15.96
CA HIS A 45 -15.47 19.14 16.88
C HIS A 45 -14.25 18.62 16.14
N MET A 46 -13.06 18.99 16.65
CA MET A 46 -11.79 18.45 16.17
C MET A 46 -11.42 17.26 17.05
N GLU A 47 -11.32 16.07 16.43
CA GLU A 47 -10.83 14.87 17.10
C GLU A 47 -9.35 14.68 16.78
N GLU A 48 -8.50 14.68 17.80
CA GLU A 48 -7.08 14.34 17.63
C GLU A 48 -6.96 12.85 17.24
N THR A 49 -6.14 12.57 16.22
CA THR A 49 -5.88 11.21 15.78
C THR A 49 -4.51 10.76 16.26
N GLU A 50 -4.47 9.65 17.01
CA GLU A 50 -3.20 9.02 17.40
C GLU A 50 -2.63 8.12 16.29
N ILE A 51 -3.48 7.71 15.35
CA ILE A 51 -3.17 6.79 14.24
C ILE A 51 -3.82 7.33 12.96
N GLY A 52 -3.19 7.05 11.83
CA GLY A 52 -3.72 7.40 10.52
C GLY A 52 -3.17 8.71 9.98
N THR A 53 -3.57 9.00 8.75
CA THR A 53 -3.26 10.28 8.10
C THR A 53 -4.56 11.00 7.81
N PRO A 54 -4.64 12.33 8.00
CA PRO A 54 -5.87 13.08 7.75
C PRO A 54 -6.40 12.81 6.35
N GLN A 55 -7.64 12.29 6.25
CA GLN A 55 -8.27 12.06 4.95
C GLN A 55 -8.54 13.40 4.26
N GLY A 56 -8.12 13.51 3.00
CA GLY A 56 -8.19 14.77 2.25
C GLY A 56 -7.07 15.78 2.55
N GLY A 57 -6.16 15.47 3.48
CA GLY A 57 -4.99 16.30 3.74
C GLY A 57 -3.99 16.28 2.56
N ASN A 58 -3.47 17.44 2.17
CA ASN A 58 -2.56 17.57 1.03
C ASN A 58 -1.27 16.73 1.12
N LEU A 59 -0.79 16.46 2.34
CA LEU A 59 0.41 15.64 2.59
C LEU A 59 0.09 14.14 2.64
N SER A 60 -1.14 13.75 2.90
CA SER A 60 -1.50 12.34 3.15
C SER A 60 -1.09 11.40 2.01
N PRO A 61 -1.30 11.72 0.71
CA PRO A 61 -0.86 10.86 -0.39
C PRO A 61 0.66 10.71 -0.47
N LEU A 62 1.42 11.78 -0.14
CA LEU A 62 2.87 11.75 -0.13
C LEU A 62 3.39 10.87 1.01
N LEU A 63 2.87 11.07 2.23
CA LEU A 63 3.25 10.30 3.41
C LEU A 63 2.88 8.82 3.25
N ALA A 64 1.74 8.54 2.63
CA ALA A 64 1.31 7.21 2.24
C ALA A 64 2.31 6.52 1.30
N ASN A 65 2.76 7.22 0.26
CA ASN A 65 3.76 6.67 -0.64
C ASN A 65 5.13 6.47 0.03
N ILE A 66 5.51 7.31 0.98
CA ILE A 66 6.76 7.16 1.73
C ILE A 66 6.76 5.87 2.56
N ILE A 67 5.69 5.57 3.30
CA ILE A 67 5.63 4.31 4.06
C ILE A 67 5.56 3.09 3.15
N LEU A 68 4.82 3.17 2.03
CA LEU A 68 4.69 2.07 1.09
C LEU A 68 5.94 1.86 0.22
N ASN A 69 6.83 2.85 0.11
CA ASN A 69 8.12 2.68 -0.54
C ASN A 69 9.00 1.63 0.19
N GLU A 70 8.85 1.46 1.50
CA GLU A 70 9.52 0.36 2.22
C GLU A 70 9.04 -1.02 1.73
N LEU A 71 7.76 -1.14 1.34
CA LEU A 71 7.24 -2.35 0.70
C LEU A 71 7.83 -2.52 -0.70
N ASP A 72 7.93 -1.45 -1.49
CA ASP A 72 8.51 -1.49 -2.84
C ASP A 72 9.96 -1.98 -2.77
N TRP A 73 10.77 -1.44 -1.87
CA TRP A 73 12.14 -1.89 -1.63
C TRP A 73 12.22 -3.36 -1.22
N GLU A 74 11.32 -3.83 -0.38
CA GLU A 74 11.29 -5.23 0.02
C GLU A 74 10.94 -6.16 -1.15
N LEU A 75 10.01 -5.76 -2.01
CA LEU A 75 9.64 -6.51 -3.21
C LEU A 75 10.78 -6.55 -4.24
N GLU A 76 11.47 -5.42 -4.45
CA GLU A 76 12.66 -5.33 -5.32
C GLU A 76 13.81 -6.18 -4.80
N LYS A 77 14.12 -6.12 -3.51
CA LYS A 77 15.14 -6.94 -2.85
C LYS A 77 14.89 -8.43 -3.07
N ARG A 78 13.61 -8.84 -3.09
CA ARG A 78 13.21 -10.22 -3.38
C ARG A 78 13.16 -10.52 -4.88
N LYS A 79 13.50 -9.57 -5.74
CA LYS A 79 13.44 -9.67 -7.21
C LYS A 79 12.06 -10.09 -7.72
N LEU A 80 11.00 -9.67 -7.02
CA LEU A 80 9.62 -9.89 -7.41
C LEU A 80 9.21 -8.86 -8.47
N LYS A 81 8.42 -9.28 -9.44
CA LYS A 81 7.79 -8.36 -10.39
C LYS A 81 6.48 -7.90 -9.81
N PHE A 82 6.31 -6.59 -9.67
CA PHE A 82 5.12 -6.00 -9.09
C PHE A 82 4.73 -4.68 -9.77
N VAL A 83 3.52 -4.27 -9.55
CA VAL A 83 3.00 -2.95 -9.88
C VAL A 83 2.18 -2.48 -8.68
N ARG A 84 2.46 -1.28 -8.18
CA ARG A 84 1.69 -0.65 -7.11
C ARG A 84 1.11 0.68 -7.58
N TYR A 85 -0.12 0.92 -7.23
CA TYR A 85 -0.80 2.21 -7.36
C TYR A 85 -1.49 2.51 -6.02
N ALA A 86 -1.00 3.52 -5.31
CA ALA A 86 -1.37 3.78 -3.91
C ALA A 86 -1.23 2.51 -3.06
N ASP A 87 -2.28 2.07 -2.39
CA ASP A 87 -2.36 0.86 -1.57
C ASP A 87 -2.66 -0.43 -2.36
N ASP A 88 -3.11 -0.29 -3.61
CA ASP A 88 -3.33 -1.42 -4.50
C ASP A 88 -2.02 -1.96 -5.08
N CYS A 89 -1.72 -3.24 -4.86
CA CYS A 89 -0.50 -3.88 -5.36
C CYS A 89 -0.78 -5.23 -6.04
N ILE A 90 -0.23 -5.42 -7.24
CA ILE A 90 -0.16 -6.71 -7.92
C ILE A 90 1.28 -7.22 -7.90
N ILE A 91 1.46 -8.47 -7.47
CA ILE A 91 2.75 -9.16 -7.47
C ILE A 91 2.64 -10.37 -8.41
N LEU A 92 3.57 -10.48 -9.36
CA LEU A 92 3.56 -11.53 -10.37
C LEU A 92 4.55 -12.62 -10.01
N VAL A 93 4.10 -13.86 -10.04
CA VAL A 93 4.91 -15.05 -9.75
C VAL A 93 4.62 -16.18 -10.75
N ARG A 94 5.49 -17.18 -10.81
CA ARG A 94 5.43 -18.23 -11.84
C ARG A 94 4.46 -19.38 -11.52
N SER A 95 4.04 -19.56 -10.28
CA SER A 95 3.17 -20.66 -9.87
C SER A 95 2.27 -20.28 -8.69
N GLN A 96 1.15 -20.97 -8.55
CA GLN A 96 0.22 -20.79 -7.45
C GLN A 96 0.88 -21.07 -6.08
N LYS A 97 1.73 -22.09 -5.98
CA LYS A 97 2.49 -22.39 -4.76
C LYS A 97 3.45 -21.25 -4.38
N ALA A 98 4.07 -20.61 -5.38
CA ALA A 98 4.90 -19.42 -5.15
C ALA A 98 4.03 -18.23 -4.74
N ALA A 99 2.84 -18.05 -5.34
CA ALA A 99 1.92 -16.99 -4.97
C ALA A 99 1.49 -17.07 -3.50
N GLN A 100 1.16 -18.28 -3.02
CA GLN A 100 0.80 -18.47 -1.60
C GLN A 100 1.97 -18.10 -0.68
N ARG A 101 3.18 -18.60 -0.94
CA ARG A 101 4.36 -18.27 -0.13
C ARG A 101 4.67 -16.76 -0.12
N VAL A 102 4.53 -16.11 -1.27
CA VAL A 102 4.75 -14.66 -1.37
C VAL A 102 3.66 -13.92 -0.61
N MET A 103 2.40 -14.28 -0.78
CA MET A 103 1.26 -13.70 -0.03
C MET A 103 1.53 -13.76 1.47
N ASP A 104 1.85 -14.93 2.01
CA ASP A 104 2.06 -15.14 3.45
C ASP A 104 3.27 -14.32 3.96
N SER A 105 4.37 -14.35 3.23
CA SER A 105 5.61 -13.68 3.64
C SER A 105 5.54 -12.16 3.52
N ILE A 106 4.86 -11.64 2.52
CA ILE A 106 4.66 -10.18 2.34
C ILE A 106 3.61 -9.67 3.34
N THR A 107 2.53 -10.42 3.58
CA THR A 107 1.57 -10.11 4.65
C THR A 107 2.29 -9.98 6.00
N LYS A 108 3.12 -10.97 6.35
CA LYS A 108 3.91 -10.91 7.59
C LYS A 108 4.84 -9.67 7.64
N TYR A 109 5.47 -9.32 6.52
CA TYR A 109 6.32 -8.12 6.44
C TYR A 109 5.50 -6.84 6.67
N ILE A 110 4.37 -6.68 5.98
CA ILE A 110 3.48 -5.53 6.11
C ILE A 110 2.99 -5.39 7.56
N GLU A 111 2.49 -6.48 8.14
CA GLU A 111 1.93 -6.47 9.49
C GLU A 111 2.98 -6.26 10.57
N SER A 112 4.18 -6.88 10.45
CA SER A 112 5.21 -6.82 11.49
C SER A 112 6.21 -5.67 11.34
N LYS A 113 6.47 -5.20 10.11
CA LYS A 113 7.49 -4.17 9.85
C LYS A 113 6.90 -2.81 9.53
N LEU A 114 5.78 -2.76 8.82
CA LEU A 114 5.13 -1.51 8.47
C LEU A 114 3.99 -1.17 9.44
N LEU A 115 3.57 -2.11 10.29
CA LEU A 115 2.44 -1.98 11.23
C LEU A 115 1.12 -1.66 10.53
N LEU A 116 1.00 -2.08 9.26
CA LEU A 116 -0.19 -1.95 8.45
C LEU A 116 -0.93 -3.29 8.41
N LYS A 117 -2.21 -3.26 8.07
CA LYS A 117 -3.05 -4.45 8.03
C LYS A 117 -3.44 -4.83 6.62
N VAL A 118 -3.23 -6.09 6.24
CA VAL A 118 -3.63 -6.60 4.93
C VAL A 118 -5.11 -6.99 4.94
N ASN A 119 -5.88 -6.49 3.99
CA ASN A 119 -7.25 -6.87 3.79
C ASN A 119 -7.33 -8.27 3.16
N ARG A 120 -7.45 -9.29 4.00
CA ARG A 120 -7.48 -10.69 3.57
C ARG A 120 -8.71 -11.07 2.73
N LYS A 121 -9.80 -10.30 2.85
CA LYS A 121 -11.02 -10.54 2.06
C LYS A 121 -10.88 -10.05 0.62
N LYS A 122 -10.17 -8.94 0.42
CA LYS A 122 -9.94 -8.33 -0.91
C LYS A 122 -8.65 -8.83 -1.56
N SER A 123 -7.63 -9.21 -0.77
CA SER A 123 -6.38 -9.79 -1.29
C SER A 123 -6.61 -11.20 -1.83
N LYS A 124 -6.32 -11.40 -3.11
CA LYS A 124 -6.60 -12.66 -3.81
C LYS A 124 -5.38 -13.18 -4.55
N ILE A 125 -5.29 -14.51 -4.63
CA ILE A 125 -4.38 -15.22 -5.52
C ILE A 125 -5.22 -15.79 -6.66
N GLY A 126 -4.81 -15.54 -7.90
CA GLY A 126 -5.52 -16.02 -9.07
C GLY A 126 -4.67 -15.92 -10.32
N ARG A 127 -5.19 -16.46 -11.41
CA ARG A 127 -4.60 -16.27 -12.75
C ARG A 127 -4.83 -14.83 -13.20
N PRO A 128 -3.97 -14.27 -14.07
CA PRO A 128 -4.14 -12.88 -14.53
C PRO A 128 -5.54 -12.57 -15.06
N ILE A 129 -6.18 -13.52 -15.75
CA ILE A 129 -7.56 -13.37 -16.29
C ILE A 129 -8.64 -13.25 -15.22
N GLU A 130 -8.37 -13.66 -13.98
CA GLU A 130 -9.30 -13.64 -12.85
C GLU A 130 -9.13 -12.39 -11.99
N ILE A 131 -8.08 -11.61 -12.26
CA ILE A 131 -7.70 -10.44 -11.46
C ILE A 131 -8.18 -9.17 -12.13
N LYS A 132 -8.85 -8.33 -11.36
CA LYS A 132 -9.15 -6.93 -11.70
C LYS A 132 -8.13 -6.02 -11.04
N TYR A 133 -7.66 -5.02 -11.80
CA TYR A 133 -6.72 -4.02 -11.28
C TYR A 133 -7.00 -2.66 -11.93
N LEU A 134 -7.27 -1.66 -11.11
CA LEU A 134 -7.57 -0.29 -11.56
C LEU A 134 -8.62 -0.24 -12.67
N GLY A 135 -9.73 -0.96 -12.51
CA GLY A 135 -10.80 -1.02 -13.50
C GLY A 135 -10.48 -1.81 -14.76
N SER A 136 -9.33 -2.49 -14.81
CA SER A 136 -8.89 -3.29 -15.96
C SER A 136 -8.85 -4.78 -15.62
N THR A 137 -9.08 -5.61 -16.64
CA THR A 137 -8.89 -7.06 -16.60
C THR A 137 -7.83 -7.49 -17.61
N PHE A 138 -7.25 -8.65 -17.39
CA PHE A 138 -6.24 -9.21 -18.29
C PHE A 138 -6.86 -10.30 -19.14
N TYR A 139 -6.52 -10.36 -20.42
CA TYR A 139 -6.93 -11.44 -21.30
C TYR A 139 -5.72 -12.07 -22.00
N ASN A 140 -5.83 -13.35 -22.33
CA ASN A 140 -4.77 -14.07 -23.00
C ASN A 140 -4.90 -13.88 -24.52
N GLN A 141 -3.89 -13.33 -25.16
CA GLN A 141 -3.82 -13.28 -26.61
C GLN A 141 -3.16 -14.55 -27.15
N PHE A 142 -3.96 -15.52 -27.53
CA PHE A 142 -3.53 -16.87 -27.95
C PHE A 142 -2.39 -16.89 -28.98
N LYS A 143 -2.41 -15.98 -29.96
CA LYS A 143 -1.38 -15.90 -31.02
C LYS A 143 -0.02 -15.41 -30.52
N ALA A 144 0.06 -14.65 -29.44
CA ALA A 144 1.29 -14.01 -28.98
C ALA A 144 1.83 -14.58 -27.65
N LYS A 145 1.16 -15.54 -27.02
CA LYS A 145 1.45 -16.06 -25.66
C LYS A 145 1.66 -14.95 -24.61
N LYS A 146 0.93 -13.83 -24.75
CA LYS A 146 1.01 -12.64 -23.89
C LYS A 146 -0.35 -12.29 -23.33
N TYR A 147 -0.36 -11.73 -22.13
CA TYR A 147 -1.55 -11.11 -21.56
C TYR A 147 -1.64 -9.64 -22.00
N LYS A 148 -2.84 -9.18 -22.27
CA LYS A 148 -3.14 -7.76 -22.50
C LYS A 148 -4.17 -7.29 -21.49
N ALA A 149 -4.10 -6.03 -21.12
CA ALA A 149 -5.13 -5.38 -20.29
C ALA A 149 -6.30 -4.92 -21.17
N LYS A 150 -7.52 -5.05 -20.67
CA LYS A 150 -8.75 -4.49 -21.25
C LYS A 150 -9.51 -3.78 -20.13
N ALA A 151 -10.10 -2.62 -20.45
CA ALA A 151 -11.01 -1.96 -19.52
C ALA A 151 -12.13 -2.93 -19.12
N HIS A 152 -12.48 -2.91 -17.84
CA HIS A 152 -13.61 -3.71 -17.36
C HIS A 152 -14.89 -3.01 -17.75
N GLU A 153 -15.71 -3.65 -18.56
CA GLU A 153 -17.09 -3.23 -18.80
C GLU A 153 -17.87 -3.31 -17.47
N LYS A 154 -18.58 -2.22 -17.15
CA LYS A 154 -19.40 -2.11 -15.93
C LYS A 154 -20.63 -2.99 -16.01
#